data_92a4999d6b51a46b9b39c8561dff7af8
#
_entry.id   92a4999d6b51a46b9b39c8561dff7af8
#
_cell.length_a   1.000
_cell.length_b   1.000
_cell.length_c   1.000
_cell.angle_alpha   90.00
_cell.angle_beta   90.00
_cell.angle_gamma   90.00
#
_symmetry.space_group_name_H-M   'P 1'
#
loop_
_entity.id
_entity.type
_entity.pdbx_description
1 polymer ?
#
loop_
_entity_poly.entity_id
_entity_poly.type
_entity_poly.pdbx_seq_one_letter_code
_entity_poly.pdbx_strand_id
1 'polypeptide(L)'
;MKEIKDKLLIKKYSDSISSYVHLDNVSLQMFEFEKGELMIQPSFHFHSIYFLVKGSVNVYSIQADGRQFVTGVKKEIPILGDIEFVTKKKPHLFVEALENVVVLSIDTLRYEKELNEDVLFLHSVIHSRVDIIQSAQHEQNFMSLEEKVIAYMKYQCDDHILRRIEKTSEILHCSRRQLQRVLHELVEKDILTKLSKGVYCFKK
;
A
#
# COMPACT_ATOMS: atom_id res chain seq x y z
N MET A 1 -11.17 7.48 -17.41
CA MET A 1 -10.49 6.33 -18.05
C MET A 1 -10.84 6.26 -19.52
N LYS A 2 -9.84 6.19 -20.40
CA LYS A 2 -9.99 6.11 -21.85
C LYS A 2 -9.15 4.96 -22.41
N GLU A 3 -9.77 4.08 -23.21
CA GLU A 3 -9.06 3.00 -23.89
C GLU A 3 -8.24 3.52 -25.06
N ILE A 4 -6.98 3.10 -25.17
CA ILE A 4 -6.09 3.41 -26.29
C ILE A 4 -5.96 2.17 -27.17
N LYS A 5 -6.39 2.27 -28.45
CA LYS A 5 -6.41 1.15 -29.41
C LYS A 5 -5.24 1.17 -30.39
N ASP A 6 -4.23 1.99 -30.14
CA ASP A 6 -3.02 2.08 -30.97
C ASP A 6 -2.13 0.86 -30.76
N LYS A 7 -2.14 -0.06 -31.73
CA LYS A 7 -1.37 -1.29 -31.69
C LYS A 7 0.15 -1.06 -31.65
N LEU A 8 0.65 0.00 -32.28
CA LEU A 8 2.09 0.30 -32.27
C LEU A 8 2.53 0.79 -30.90
N LEU A 9 1.68 1.61 -30.27
CA LEU A 9 1.94 2.10 -28.93
C LEU A 9 1.84 1.00 -27.89
N ILE A 10 0.83 0.12 -27.99
CA ILE A 10 0.71 -1.08 -27.13
C ILE A 10 1.97 -1.95 -27.25
N LYS A 11 2.41 -2.22 -28.48
CA LYS A 11 3.64 -3.02 -28.73
C LYS A 11 4.87 -2.36 -28.10
N LYS A 12 5.03 -1.05 -28.27
CA LYS A 12 6.16 -0.31 -27.66
C LYS A 12 6.22 -0.46 -26.15
N TYR A 13 5.07 -0.38 -25.47
CA TYR A 13 5.01 -0.50 -24.01
C TYR A 13 5.02 -1.97 -23.56
N SER A 14 4.55 -2.93 -24.39
CA SER A 14 4.63 -4.34 -24.03
C SER A 14 6.07 -4.81 -23.85
N ASP A 15 7.00 -4.29 -24.62
CA ASP A 15 8.42 -4.60 -24.47
C ASP A 15 8.96 -4.19 -23.09
N SER A 16 8.43 -3.12 -22.50
CA SER A 16 8.85 -2.65 -21.17
C SER A 16 8.33 -3.52 -20.01
N ILE A 17 7.28 -4.31 -20.23
CA ILE A 17 6.75 -5.22 -19.21
C ILE A 17 7.10 -6.70 -19.44
N SER A 18 7.84 -7.01 -20.50
CA SER A 18 8.24 -8.39 -20.83
C SER A 18 9.13 -9.04 -19.77
N SER A 19 9.78 -8.24 -18.91
CA SER A 19 10.52 -8.71 -17.74
C SER A 19 9.66 -9.04 -16.52
N TYR A 20 8.36 -8.77 -16.58
CA TYR A 20 7.42 -8.96 -15.48
C TYR A 20 6.36 -10.03 -15.74
N VAL A 21 6.08 -10.35 -16.99
CA VAL A 21 5.03 -11.30 -17.39
C VAL A 21 5.30 -11.83 -18.80
N HIS A 22 5.04 -13.12 -19.03
CA HIS A 22 5.09 -13.70 -20.38
C HIS A 22 3.82 -13.28 -21.15
N LEU A 23 4.03 -12.67 -22.32
CA LEU A 23 2.95 -12.06 -23.11
C LEU A 23 2.34 -13.00 -24.15
N ASP A 24 2.91 -14.18 -24.36
CA ASP A 24 2.53 -15.09 -25.45
C ASP A 24 1.10 -15.62 -25.32
N ASN A 25 0.60 -15.71 -24.08
CA ASN A 25 -0.69 -16.31 -23.77
C ASN A 25 -1.75 -15.32 -23.23
N VAL A 26 -1.42 -14.02 -23.21
CA VAL A 26 -2.32 -12.97 -22.69
C VAL A 26 -2.48 -11.84 -23.70
N SER A 27 -3.64 -11.23 -23.76
CA SER A 27 -3.85 -10.03 -24.55
C SER A 27 -3.84 -8.79 -23.64
N LEU A 28 -3.16 -7.76 -24.12
CA LEU A 28 -3.05 -6.49 -23.43
C LEU A 28 -4.10 -5.51 -23.93
N GLN A 29 -4.71 -4.80 -23.00
CA GLN A 29 -5.44 -3.57 -23.24
C GLN A 29 -4.62 -2.39 -22.71
N MET A 30 -4.82 -1.22 -23.27
CA MET A 30 -4.11 -0.02 -22.84
C MET A 30 -5.12 1.05 -22.45
N PHE A 31 -4.92 1.64 -21.27
CA PHE A 31 -5.80 2.69 -20.77
C PHE A 31 -5.00 3.93 -20.37
N GLU A 32 -5.63 5.08 -20.57
CA GLU A 32 -5.17 6.37 -20.06
C GLU A 32 -6.14 6.87 -19.01
N PHE A 33 -5.56 7.38 -17.92
CA PHE A 33 -6.27 8.05 -16.84
C PHE A 33 -5.78 9.49 -16.75
N GLU A 34 -6.71 10.42 -16.60
CA GLU A 34 -6.39 11.83 -16.37
C GLU A 34 -6.02 12.04 -14.90
N LYS A 35 -5.30 13.13 -14.63
CA LYS A 35 -4.97 13.53 -13.24
C LYS A 35 -6.23 13.61 -12.38
N GLY A 36 -6.17 12.99 -11.20
CA GLY A 36 -7.27 12.93 -10.22
C GLY A 36 -8.27 11.79 -10.47
N GLU A 37 -8.15 11.03 -11.56
CA GLU A 37 -9.02 9.87 -11.76
C GLU A 37 -8.64 8.73 -10.80
N LEU A 38 -9.67 8.11 -10.21
CA LEU A 38 -9.51 6.90 -9.40
C LEU A 38 -9.39 5.69 -10.32
N MET A 39 -8.28 4.97 -10.20
CA MET A 39 -7.97 3.77 -10.96
C MET A 39 -8.47 2.51 -10.24
N ILE A 40 -8.32 2.47 -8.91
CA ILE A 40 -8.78 1.39 -8.04
C ILE A 40 -9.45 2.01 -6.82
N GLN A 41 -10.56 1.41 -6.36
CA GLN A 41 -11.29 1.88 -5.18
C GLN A 41 -11.97 0.73 -4.43
N PRO A 42 -12.11 0.82 -3.08
CA PRO A 42 -12.58 -0.28 -2.23
C PRO A 42 -14.01 -0.76 -2.49
N SER A 43 -14.86 0.07 -3.09
CA SER A 43 -16.29 -0.24 -3.27
C SER A 43 -16.57 -1.30 -4.32
N PHE A 44 -15.65 -1.52 -5.27
CA PHE A 44 -15.84 -2.39 -6.41
C PHE A 44 -14.84 -3.54 -6.43
N HIS A 45 -15.22 -4.66 -7.04
CA HIS A 45 -14.26 -5.69 -7.39
C HIS A 45 -13.36 -5.17 -8.50
N PHE A 46 -12.08 -5.50 -8.40
CA PHE A 46 -11.09 -5.14 -9.39
C PHE A 46 -10.55 -6.42 -10.05
N HIS A 47 -10.74 -6.52 -11.36
CA HIS A 47 -10.46 -7.73 -12.14
C HIS A 47 -9.40 -7.46 -13.22
N SER A 48 -8.39 -6.68 -12.88
CA SER A 48 -7.31 -6.38 -13.81
C SER A 48 -5.96 -6.36 -13.08
N ILE A 49 -4.92 -6.72 -13.81
CA ILE A 49 -3.55 -6.35 -13.45
C ILE A 49 -3.18 -5.14 -14.29
N TYR A 50 -2.79 -4.06 -13.66
CA TYR A 50 -2.26 -2.88 -14.32
C TYR A 50 -0.75 -2.81 -14.17
N PHE A 51 -0.05 -2.65 -15.28
CA PHE A 51 1.35 -2.26 -15.34
C PHE A 51 1.41 -0.77 -15.66
N LEU A 52 1.91 0.03 -14.74
CA LEU A 52 2.05 1.47 -14.93
C LEU A 52 3.25 1.76 -15.84
N VAL A 53 2.99 2.15 -17.09
CA VAL A 53 4.06 2.38 -18.09
C VAL A 53 4.37 3.87 -18.28
N LYS A 54 3.53 4.76 -17.78
CA LYS A 54 3.76 6.21 -17.81
C LYS A 54 3.00 6.90 -16.69
N GLY A 55 3.61 7.91 -16.08
CA GLY A 55 3.01 8.73 -15.04
C GLY A 55 3.28 8.20 -13.63
N SER A 56 2.57 8.74 -12.65
CA SER A 56 2.69 8.40 -11.24
C SER A 56 1.32 8.32 -10.57
N VAL A 57 1.21 7.48 -9.55
CA VAL A 57 -0.03 7.24 -8.82
C VAL A 57 0.18 7.43 -7.32
N ASN A 58 -0.86 7.89 -6.66
CA ASN A 58 -0.97 7.93 -5.20
C ASN A 58 -1.75 6.73 -4.70
N VAL A 59 -1.19 6.01 -3.74
CA VAL A 59 -1.84 4.86 -3.09
C VAL A 59 -2.14 5.23 -1.65
N TYR A 60 -3.41 5.22 -1.27
CA TYR A 60 -3.82 5.65 0.06
C TYR A 60 -5.05 4.89 0.58
N SER A 61 -5.24 4.94 1.90
CA SER A 61 -6.47 4.53 2.57
C SER A 61 -7.17 5.73 3.21
N ILE A 62 -8.47 5.63 3.42
CA ILE A 62 -9.24 6.62 4.19
C ILE A 62 -9.52 6.00 5.55
N GLN A 63 -9.09 6.68 6.61
CA GLN A 63 -9.35 6.29 7.99
C GLN A 63 -10.79 6.62 8.41
N ALA A 64 -11.26 6.03 9.52
CA ALA A 64 -12.60 6.27 10.05
C ALA A 64 -12.89 7.75 10.39
N ASP A 65 -11.84 8.54 10.62
CA ASP A 65 -11.91 9.99 10.86
C ASP A 65 -11.89 10.83 9.56
N GLY A 66 -11.91 10.17 8.39
CA GLY A 66 -11.88 10.81 7.06
C GLY A 66 -10.49 11.24 6.58
N ARG A 67 -9.43 11.03 7.36
CA ARG A 67 -8.06 11.37 6.95
C ARG A 67 -7.52 10.36 5.95
N GLN A 68 -6.84 10.87 4.94
CA GLN A 68 -6.08 10.04 4.00
C GLN A 68 -4.75 9.62 4.65
N PHE A 69 -4.47 8.33 4.61
CA PHE A 69 -3.17 7.79 4.95
C PHE A 69 -2.49 7.32 3.65
N VAL A 70 -1.51 8.11 3.19
CA VAL A 70 -0.75 7.81 1.97
C VAL A 70 0.21 6.66 2.25
N THR A 71 0.09 5.59 1.48
CA THR A 71 0.96 4.41 1.59
C THR A 71 2.19 4.55 0.70
N GLY A 72 2.15 5.41 -0.30
CA GLY A 72 3.28 5.71 -1.17
C GLY A 72 2.90 6.29 -2.51
N VAL A 73 3.89 6.90 -3.15
CA VAL A 73 3.83 7.36 -4.55
C VAL A 73 4.64 6.40 -5.41
N LYS A 74 4.04 5.85 -6.44
CA LYS A 74 4.68 4.89 -7.35
C LYS A 74 4.99 5.55 -8.68
N LYS A 75 6.25 5.45 -9.10
CA LYS A 75 6.78 6.07 -10.33
C LYS A 75 7.38 5.08 -11.33
N GLU A 76 7.89 3.95 -10.86
CA GLU A 76 8.48 2.92 -11.72
C GLU A 76 7.49 1.77 -11.86
N ILE A 77 7.54 1.02 -12.94
CA ILE A 77 6.52 0.05 -13.36
C ILE A 77 5.94 -0.75 -12.16
N PRO A 78 5.02 -0.19 -11.37
CA PRO A 78 4.37 -0.95 -10.32
C PRO A 78 3.30 -1.82 -10.94
N ILE A 79 3.18 -3.01 -10.38
CA ILE A 79 2.05 -3.87 -10.63
C ILE A 79 0.94 -3.44 -9.67
N LEU A 80 -0.25 -3.14 -10.20
CA LEU A 80 -1.44 -2.78 -9.43
C LEU A 80 -2.51 -3.84 -9.65
N GLY A 81 -3.27 -4.17 -8.60
CA GLY A 81 -4.29 -5.23 -8.66
C GLY A 81 -3.76 -6.63 -8.34
N ASP A 82 -2.48 -6.75 -8.07
CA ASP A 82 -1.83 -8.00 -7.69
C ASP A 82 -2.34 -8.56 -6.35
N ILE A 83 -2.60 -7.70 -5.36
CA ILE A 83 -3.18 -8.10 -4.07
C ILE A 83 -4.58 -8.68 -4.28
N GLU A 84 -5.40 -8.01 -5.06
CA GLU A 84 -6.75 -8.43 -5.39
C GLU A 84 -6.76 -9.74 -6.17
N PHE A 85 -5.82 -9.88 -7.12
CA PHE A 85 -5.64 -11.12 -7.87
C PHE A 85 -5.27 -12.29 -6.97
N VAL A 86 -4.30 -12.14 -6.09
CA VAL A 86 -3.82 -13.22 -5.19
C VAL A 86 -4.84 -13.53 -4.09
N THR A 87 -5.43 -12.51 -3.48
CA THR A 87 -6.31 -12.70 -2.31
C THR A 87 -7.76 -12.94 -2.68
N LYS A 88 -8.16 -12.65 -3.90
CA LYS A 88 -9.56 -12.68 -4.39
C LYS A 88 -10.51 -11.79 -3.58
N LYS A 89 -9.96 -10.79 -2.92
CA LYS A 89 -10.71 -9.82 -2.11
C LYS A 89 -10.89 -8.50 -2.85
N LYS A 90 -11.86 -7.72 -2.41
CA LYS A 90 -12.01 -6.34 -2.89
C LYS A 90 -10.80 -5.50 -2.46
N PRO A 91 -10.45 -4.47 -3.24
CA PRO A 91 -9.45 -3.51 -2.84
C PRO A 91 -9.80 -2.87 -1.49
N HIS A 92 -8.79 -2.58 -0.69
CA HIS A 92 -8.92 -1.81 0.54
C HIS A 92 -8.18 -0.47 0.48
N LEU A 93 -7.45 -0.24 -0.61
CA LEU A 93 -6.74 1.00 -0.90
C LEU A 93 -7.36 1.69 -2.12
N PHE A 94 -7.22 3.00 -2.14
CA PHE A 94 -7.48 3.82 -3.30
C PHE A 94 -6.18 3.97 -4.10
N VAL A 95 -6.29 3.95 -5.43
CA VAL A 95 -5.20 4.32 -6.34
C VAL A 95 -5.71 5.45 -7.24
N GLU A 96 -5.04 6.59 -7.17
CA GLU A 96 -5.41 7.81 -7.87
C GLU A 96 -4.25 8.28 -8.76
N ALA A 97 -4.56 8.73 -9.96
CA ALA A 97 -3.59 9.28 -10.89
C ALA A 97 -3.13 10.68 -10.43
N LEU A 98 -1.82 10.87 -10.17
CA LEU A 98 -1.23 12.17 -9.80
C LEU A 98 -0.99 13.09 -11.01
N GLU A 99 -0.92 12.51 -12.17
CA GLU A 99 -0.75 13.14 -13.48
C GLU A 99 -1.44 12.27 -14.54
N ASN A 100 -1.30 12.58 -15.83
CA ASN A 100 -1.81 11.67 -16.86
C ASN A 100 -1.03 10.36 -16.86
N VAL A 101 -1.74 9.28 -16.55
CA VAL A 101 -1.21 7.93 -16.34
C VAL A 101 -1.59 7.03 -17.49
N VAL A 102 -0.65 6.22 -17.95
CA VAL A 102 -0.90 5.16 -18.93
C VAL A 102 -0.58 3.81 -18.32
N VAL A 103 -1.49 2.86 -18.46
CA VAL A 103 -1.31 1.47 -18.01
C VAL A 103 -1.52 0.49 -19.14
N LEU A 104 -0.79 -0.62 -19.08
CA LEU A 104 -1.15 -1.86 -19.75
C LEU A 104 -1.94 -2.73 -18.79
N SER A 105 -3.05 -3.28 -19.26
CA SER A 105 -4.00 -4.05 -18.47
C SER A 105 -4.11 -5.49 -18.98
N ILE A 106 -4.12 -6.43 -18.05
CA ILE A 106 -4.49 -7.84 -18.29
C ILE A 106 -5.78 -8.11 -17.50
N ASP A 107 -6.79 -8.64 -18.19
CA ASP A 107 -8.05 -9.07 -17.55
C ASP A 107 -7.83 -10.36 -16.75
N THR A 108 -7.98 -10.28 -15.43
CA THR A 108 -7.72 -11.40 -14.52
C THR A 108 -8.81 -12.46 -14.50
N LEU A 109 -10.02 -12.15 -14.96
CA LEU A 109 -11.06 -13.15 -15.10
C LEU A 109 -10.82 -14.04 -16.33
N ARG A 110 -10.32 -13.43 -17.40
CA ARG A 110 -10.05 -14.13 -18.66
C ARG A 110 -8.76 -14.94 -18.60
N TYR A 111 -7.72 -14.42 -17.95
CA TYR A 111 -6.37 -14.98 -17.96
C TYR A 111 -5.92 -15.45 -16.58
N GLU A 112 -6.86 -15.86 -15.72
CA GLU A 112 -6.56 -16.30 -14.36
C GLU A 112 -5.60 -17.50 -14.34
N LYS A 113 -5.84 -18.48 -15.21
CA LYS A 113 -5.01 -19.68 -15.28
C LYS A 113 -3.60 -19.34 -15.76
N GLU A 114 -3.49 -18.61 -16.86
CA GLU A 114 -2.22 -18.22 -17.46
C GLU A 114 -1.36 -17.42 -16.47
N LEU A 115 -1.96 -16.47 -15.74
CA LEU A 115 -1.25 -15.68 -14.73
C LEU A 115 -0.82 -16.52 -13.52
N ASN A 116 -1.61 -17.51 -13.09
CA ASN A 116 -1.23 -18.40 -11.99
C ASN A 116 -0.12 -19.40 -12.40
N GLU A 117 0.00 -19.74 -13.67
CA GLU A 117 1.03 -20.62 -14.21
C GLU A 117 2.29 -19.85 -14.66
N ASP A 118 2.23 -18.52 -14.77
CA ASP A 118 3.35 -17.66 -15.16
C ASP A 118 4.27 -17.39 -13.96
N VAL A 119 5.35 -18.17 -13.89
CA VAL A 119 6.36 -18.04 -12.83
C VAL A 119 7.04 -16.66 -12.85
N LEU A 120 7.24 -16.06 -14.03
CA LEU A 120 7.84 -14.73 -14.14
C LEU A 120 6.91 -13.67 -13.51
N PHE A 121 5.61 -13.74 -13.82
CA PHE A 121 4.61 -12.85 -13.22
C PHE A 121 4.55 -13.02 -11.70
N LEU A 122 4.48 -14.26 -11.21
CA LEU A 122 4.42 -14.52 -9.77
C LEU A 122 5.67 -14.02 -9.04
N HIS A 123 6.85 -14.20 -9.60
CA HIS A 123 8.08 -13.63 -9.05
C HIS A 123 8.05 -12.10 -9.04
N SER A 124 7.55 -11.48 -10.09
CA SER A 124 7.43 -10.02 -10.18
C SER A 124 6.48 -9.45 -9.10
N VAL A 125 5.37 -10.15 -8.84
CA VAL A 125 4.46 -9.81 -7.73
C VAL A 125 5.17 -9.93 -6.38
N ILE A 126 5.93 -11.01 -6.15
CA ILE A 126 6.68 -11.21 -4.91
C ILE A 126 7.72 -10.09 -4.72
N HIS A 127 8.52 -9.80 -5.76
CA HIS A 127 9.53 -8.73 -5.71
C HIS A 127 8.90 -7.38 -5.38
N SER A 128 7.82 -7.02 -6.09
CA SER A 128 7.09 -5.77 -5.80
C SER A 128 6.62 -5.67 -4.34
N ARG A 129 6.22 -6.79 -3.73
CA ARG A 129 5.80 -6.79 -2.31
C ARG A 129 6.98 -6.73 -1.35
N VAL A 130 8.06 -7.42 -1.65
CA VAL A 130 9.31 -7.36 -0.86
C VAL A 130 9.85 -5.93 -0.83
N ASP A 131 9.91 -5.25 -1.98
CA ASP A 131 10.39 -3.86 -2.08
C ASP A 131 9.54 -2.90 -1.25
N ILE A 132 8.20 -3.09 -1.26
CA ILE A 132 7.29 -2.28 -0.43
C ILE A 132 7.53 -2.53 1.06
N ILE A 133 7.70 -3.80 1.47
CA ILE A 133 7.96 -4.15 2.86
C ILE A 133 9.31 -3.58 3.32
N GLN A 134 10.35 -3.71 2.51
CA GLN A 134 11.67 -3.17 2.83
C GLN A 134 11.65 -1.63 2.93
N SER A 135 10.97 -0.97 2.00
CA SER A 135 10.80 0.49 2.02
C SER A 135 10.04 0.93 3.27
N ALA A 136 8.96 0.25 3.62
CA ALA A 136 8.19 0.54 4.83
C ALA A 136 9.00 0.30 6.11
N GLN A 137 9.83 -0.76 6.16
CA GLN A 137 10.75 -1.00 7.27
C GLN A 137 11.82 0.09 7.36
N HIS A 138 12.33 0.56 6.21
CA HIS A 138 13.28 1.66 6.17
C HIS A 138 12.65 2.95 6.71
N GLU A 139 11.45 3.29 6.28
CA GLU A 139 10.70 4.45 6.80
C GLU A 139 10.43 4.33 8.31
N GLN A 140 10.04 3.14 8.81
CA GLN A 140 9.85 2.90 10.24
C GLN A 140 11.13 3.12 11.05
N ASN A 141 12.32 2.90 10.47
CA ASN A 141 13.59 3.18 11.15
C ASN A 141 13.85 4.69 11.34
N PHE A 142 13.24 5.55 10.52
CA PHE A 142 13.31 7.02 10.65
C PHE A 142 12.18 7.60 11.52
N MET A 143 11.16 6.80 11.86
CA MET A 143 10.11 7.26 12.79
C MET A 143 10.71 7.55 14.16
N SER A 144 10.37 8.70 14.71
CA SER A 144 10.65 9.02 16.10
C SER A 144 9.97 8.00 17.04
N LEU A 145 10.49 7.87 18.26
CA LEU A 145 9.86 6.98 19.23
C LEU A 145 8.41 7.40 19.55
N GLU A 146 8.13 8.70 19.50
CA GLU A 146 6.79 9.26 19.66
C GLU A 146 5.82 8.73 18.58
N GLU A 147 6.22 8.79 17.31
CA GLU A 147 5.44 8.29 16.18
C GLU A 147 5.23 6.76 16.27
N LYS A 148 6.27 6.02 16.66
CA LYS A 148 6.18 4.58 16.89
C LYS A 148 5.19 4.22 18.01
N VAL A 149 5.17 4.96 19.10
CA VAL A 149 4.22 4.77 20.21
C VAL A 149 2.80 5.04 19.75
N ILE A 150 2.57 6.13 19.01
CA ILE A 150 1.26 6.49 18.47
C ILE A 150 0.76 5.39 17.52
N ALA A 151 1.59 4.95 16.58
CA ALA A 151 1.25 3.89 15.63
C ALA A 151 0.95 2.57 16.35
N TYR A 152 1.78 2.17 17.31
CA TYR A 152 1.58 0.96 18.10
C TYR A 152 0.23 0.97 18.83
N MET A 153 -0.10 2.08 19.50
CA MET A 153 -1.36 2.21 20.23
C MET A 153 -2.58 2.21 19.28
N LYS A 154 -2.48 2.81 18.10
CA LYS A 154 -3.57 2.87 17.12
C LYS A 154 -3.87 1.53 16.46
N TYR A 155 -2.83 0.77 16.13
CA TYR A 155 -2.98 -0.38 15.22
C TYR A 155 -2.74 -1.74 15.89
N GLN A 156 -2.09 -1.78 17.07
CA GLN A 156 -1.70 -3.03 17.71
C GLN A 156 -2.22 -3.18 19.16
N CYS A 157 -2.79 -2.13 19.74
CA CYS A 157 -3.39 -2.22 21.06
C CYS A 157 -4.91 -2.36 20.97
N ASP A 158 -5.45 -3.36 21.67
CA ASP A 158 -6.88 -3.50 21.86
C ASP A 158 -7.44 -2.26 22.58
N ASP A 159 -8.57 -1.74 22.08
CA ASP A 159 -9.23 -0.54 22.59
C ASP A 159 -8.33 0.71 22.62
N HIS A 160 -7.22 0.72 21.84
CA HIS A 160 -6.21 1.77 21.84
C HIS A 160 -5.58 2.01 23.23
N ILE A 161 -5.51 0.99 24.07
CA ILE A 161 -4.97 1.06 25.43
C ILE A 161 -3.62 0.35 25.48
N LEU A 162 -2.57 1.12 25.76
CA LEU A 162 -1.24 0.58 26.06
C LEU A 162 -1.21 0.07 27.49
N ARG A 163 -0.84 -1.19 27.64
CA ARG A 163 -0.57 -1.89 28.90
C ARG A 163 0.82 -2.53 28.79
N ARG A 164 1.41 -2.95 29.92
CA ARG A 164 2.66 -3.71 29.96
C ARG A 164 3.85 -2.98 29.31
N ILE A 165 4.27 -1.89 29.95
CA ILE A 165 5.37 -1.01 29.48
C ILE A 165 6.63 -1.80 29.11
N GLU A 166 7.00 -2.84 29.87
CA GLU A 166 8.18 -3.68 29.59
C GLU A 166 8.06 -4.31 28.19
N LYS A 167 6.98 -5.05 27.94
CA LYS A 167 6.76 -5.70 26.65
C LYS A 167 6.67 -4.69 25.50
N THR A 168 6.04 -3.55 25.73
CA THR A 168 5.96 -2.49 24.72
C THR A 168 7.34 -1.90 24.41
N SER A 169 8.21 -1.72 25.41
CA SER A 169 9.57 -1.22 25.19
C SER A 169 10.42 -2.19 24.37
N GLU A 170 10.25 -3.50 24.56
CA GLU A 170 10.89 -4.53 23.74
C GLU A 170 10.39 -4.48 22.28
N ILE A 171 9.07 -4.41 22.07
CA ILE A 171 8.45 -4.34 20.73
C ILE A 171 8.90 -3.09 19.98
N LEU A 172 9.00 -1.95 20.66
CA LEU A 172 9.38 -0.67 20.03
C LEU A 172 10.91 -0.47 19.99
N HIS A 173 11.70 -1.47 20.41
CA HIS A 173 13.16 -1.43 20.45
C HIS A 173 13.70 -0.19 21.16
N CYS A 174 13.17 0.14 22.34
CA CYS A 174 13.59 1.29 23.14
C CYS A 174 13.73 0.90 24.62
N SER A 175 14.45 1.73 25.39
CA SER A 175 14.53 1.52 26.83
C SER A 175 13.20 1.89 27.51
N ARG A 176 12.88 1.21 28.61
CA ARG A 176 11.70 1.55 29.43
C ARG A 176 11.66 3.04 29.82
N ARG A 177 12.82 3.63 30.12
CA ARG A 177 12.93 5.04 30.48
C ARG A 177 12.56 5.96 29.30
N GLN A 178 13.01 5.64 28.10
CA GLN A 178 12.66 6.39 26.90
C GLN A 178 11.16 6.32 26.61
N LEU A 179 10.58 5.09 26.68
CA LEU A 179 9.15 4.90 26.49
C LEU A 179 8.32 5.71 27.50
N GLN A 180 8.69 5.64 28.80
CA GLN A 180 7.96 6.39 29.84
C GLN A 180 8.03 7.89 29.63
N ARG A 181 9.18 8.45 29.18
CA ARG A 181 9.32 9.86 28.85
C ARG A 181 8.38 10.25 27.71
N VAL A 182 8.39 9.48 26.62
CA VAL A 182 7.51 9.77 25.46
C VAL A 182 6.03 9.66 25.84
N LEU A 183 5.64 8.66 26.63
CA LEU A 183 4.25 8.53 27.11
C LEU A 183 3.84 9.74 27.97
N HIS A 184 4.74 10.29 28.77
CA HIS A 184 4.49 11.49 29.57
C HIS A 184 4.32 12.72 28.68
N GLU A 185 5.23 12.93 27.73
CA GLU A 185 5.15 14.02 26.74
C GLU A 185 3.84 13.95 25.93
N LEU A 186 3.39 12.76 25.52
CA LEU A 186 2.12 12.57 24.82
C LEU A 186 0.89 12.88 25.70
N VAL A 187 0.98 12.65 27.01
CA VAL A 187 -0.08 13.06 27.95
C VAL A 187 -0.09 14.58 28.12
N GLU A 188 1.07 15.24 28.20
CA GLU A 188 1.19 16.70 28.25
C GLU A 188 0.68 17.38 26.98
N LYS A 189 0.89 16.75 25.81
CA LYS A 189 0.35 17.19 24.51
C LYS A 189 -1.14 16.88 24.32
N ASP A 190 -1.81 16.35 25.32
CA ASP A 190 -3.23 15.97 25.29
C ASP A 190 -3.61 14.90 24.26
N ILE A 191 -2.62 14.12 23.78
CA ILE A 191 -2.79 13.02 22.82
C ILE A 191 -3.20 11.72 23.55
N LEU A 192 -2.66 11.51 24.74
CA LEU A 192 -2.95 10.35 25.59
C LEU A 192 -3.57 10.76 26.92
N THR A 193 -4.34 9.84 27.51
CA THR A 193 -4.80 9.92 28.90
C THR A 193 -4.16 8.79 29.71
N LYS A 194 -3.60 9.11 30.85
CA LYS A 194 -3.11 8.13 31.81
C LYS A 194 -4.28 7.60 32.64
N LEU A 195 -4.61 6.33 32.48
CA LEU A 195 -5.70 5.70 33.22
C LEU A 195 -5.29 5.19 34.60
N SER A 196 -4.06 4.63 34.69
CA SER A 196 -3.47 4.14 35.93
C SER A 196 -1.97 4.01 35.79
N LYS A 197 -1.27 3.47 36.81
CA LYS A 197 0.17 3.25 36.74
C LYS A 197 0.52 2.28 35.59
N GLY A 198 1.18 2.79 34.57
CA GLY A 198 1.62 2.01 33.41
C GLY A 198 0.52 1.71 32.36
N VAL A 199 -0.66 2.36 32.48
CA VAL A 199 -1.77 2.18 31.56
C VAL A 199 -2.14 3.55 30.95
N TYR A 200 -2.13 3.60 29.63
CA TYR A 200 -2.41 4.82 28.85
C TYR A 200 -3.44 4.51 27.76
N CYS A 201 -4.35 5.46 27.50
CA CYS A 201 -5.36 5.37 26.47
C CYS A 201 -5.16 6.48 25.45
N PHE A 202 -5.35 6.16 24.18
CA PHE A 202 -5.35 7.14 23.11
C PHE A 202 -6.64 7.98 23.20
N LYS A 203 -6.53 9.32 23.17
CA LYS A 203 -7.70 10.18 23.08
C LYS A 203 -8.31 10.09 21.68
N LYS A 204 -9.59 9.88 21.60
CA LYS A 204 -10.35 9.90 20.34
C LYS A 204 -10.48 11.30 19.80
#